data_65d2f8e84d8c79327b40f7ca2335e8f2
#
_entry.id   65d2f8e84d8c79327b40f7ca2335e8f2
#
_cell.length_a   1.000
_cell.length_b   1.000
_cell.length_c   1.000
_cell.angle_alpha   90.00
_cell.angle_beta   90.00
_cell.angle_gamma   90.00
#
_symmetry.space_group_name_H-M   'P 1'
#
loop_
_entity.id
_entity.type
_entity.pdbx_description
1 polymer ?
#
loop_
_entity_poly.entity_id
_entity_poly.type
_entity_poly.pdbx_seq_one_letter_code
_entity_poly.pdbx_strand_id
1 'polypeptide(L)'
;MDRQDQTRIVNQKSLQHPRVRSGRDTPALIVMAGSDLGKVFHFDEKGRTLGRDVEAQIPLMDSLVSRRHAQVYRQRAEEGDAVYYIIVDLHSTNGTFINGERISRAFLQDGDKIQIGNTVLKFTFHDETDHRYQQEIQRRIQLDDLTGLLSLHSFYERLERRLAQAQRSQSRVAILMMDLDGLKGVNERHGHLAGSFLIKSVGAILHEHLGRLGDVGRYGGDEFIACISELESDKVLAHLEQLRAVVADHRFSFKSKTVRITLSAGLATFPWDGHAVDALVTSADAALFTAKRQGKNRIAVSGRD
;
A
#
# COMPACT_ATOMS: atom_id res chain seq x y z
N MET A 1 -18.10 28.18 -35.30
CA MET A 1 -17.16 29.10 -34.61
C MET A 1 -16.14 28.23 -33.92
N ASP A 2 -15.06 27.95 -34.65
CA ASP A 2 -13.97 27.07 -34.25
C ASP A 2 -13.18 27.67 -33.09
N ARG A 3 -13.15 26.98 -31.96
CA ARG A 3 -12.11 27.21 -30.96
C ARG A 3 -10.90 26.40 -31.37
N GLN A 4 -9.99 27.05 -32.06
CA GLN A 4 -8.66 26.52 -32.35
C GLN A 4 -7.94 26.21 -31.04
N ASP A 5 -7.67 24.94 -30.86
CA ASP A 5 -6.87 24.34 -29.78
C ASP A 5 -5.43 24.85 -29.92
N GLN A 6 -5.07 25.91 -29.19
CA GLN A 6 -3.69 26.40 -29.14
C GLN A 6 -2.87 25.50 -28.19
N THR A 7 -2.46 24.37 -28.70
CA THR A 7 -1.44 23.55 -28.04
C THR A 7 -0.09 24.26 -28.22
N ARG A 8 0.35 24.99 -27.23
CA ARG A 8 1.66 25.65 -27.25
C ARG A 8 2.76 24.59 -27.19
N ILE A 9 3.48 24.41 -28.30
CA ILE A 9 4.84 23.88 -28.28
C ILE A 9 5.67 24.96 -27.55
N VAL A 10 6.11 24.69 -26.33
CA VAL A 10 6.99 25.61 -25.61
C VAL A 10 8.28 25.73 -26.41
N ASN A 11 8.47 26.90 -26.98
CA ASN A 11 9.54 27.21 -27.91
C ASN A 11 10.90 27.14 -27.19
N GLN A 12 11.88 26.46 -27.75
CA GLN A 12 13.22 26.20 -27.23
C GLN A 12 14.05 27.45 -26.80
N LYS A 13 13.55 28.67 -27.03
CA LYS A 13 14.33 29.90 -26.88
C LYS A 13 14.27 30.61 -25.52
N SER A 14 13.45 30.18 -24.57
CA SER A 14 13.34 30.81 -23.24
C SER A 14 13.67 29.91 -22.04
N LEU A 15 14.17 28.73 -22.27
CA LEU A 15 14.57 27.82 -21.19
C LEU A 15 16.01 28.15 -20.78
N GLN A 16 16.16 28.84 -19.66
CA GLN A 16 17.41 28.74 -18.89
C GLN A 16 17.61 27.26 -18.63
N HIS A 17 18.71 26.70 -19.17
CA HIS A 17 19.05 25.30 -19.00
C HIS A 17 19.02 24.95 -17.50
N PRO A 18 18.20 23.96 -17.08
CA PRO A 18 18.16 23.59 -15.67
C PRO A 18 19.58 23.20 -15.23
N ARG A 19 20.09 23.86 -14.19
CA ARG A 19 21.41 23.52 -13.64
C ARG A 19 21.37 22.08 -13.14
N VAL A 20 22.13 21.20 -13.81
CA VAL A 20 22.43 19.88 -13.30
C VAL A 20 23.12 20.04 -11.96
N ARG A 21 22.47 19.64 -10.87
CA ARG A 21 23.15 19.45 -9.58
C ARG A 21 24.05 18.23 -9.66
N SER A 22 25.08 18.20 -8.87
CA SER A 22 26.15 17.18 -8.85
C SER A 22 25.56 15.76 -8.87
N GLY A 23 26.24 14.81 -9.53
CA GLY A 23 25.81 13.45 -9.89
C GLY A 23 25.42 12.48 -8.75
N ARG A 24 24.89 12.97 -7.64
CA ARG A 24 24.33 12.20 -6.51
C ARG A 24 22.82 12.37 -6.32
N ASP A 25 22.20 13.32 -7.03
CA ASP A 25 20.77 13.61 -6.86
C ASP A 25 19.94 12.68 -7.73
N THR A 26 19.03 11.91 -7.13
CA THR A 26 18.12 10.99 -7.83
C THR A 26 16.81 11.70 -8.14
N PRO A 27 16.36 11.75 -9.39
CA PRO A 27 15.06 12.35 -9.75
C PRO A 27 13.90 11.49 -9.22
N ALA A 28 12.87 12.17 -8.76
CA ALA A 28 11.67 11.54 -8.23
C ALA A 28 10.39 12.30 -8.60
N LEU A 29 9.27 11.59 -8.66
CA LEU A 29 7.91 12.14 -8.62
C LEU A 29 7.28 11.80 -7.29
N ILE A 30 6.78 12.81 -6.59
CA ILE A 30 6.05 12.68 -5.33
C ILE A 30 4.58 12.95 -5.59
N VAL A 31 3.69 12.06 -5.18
CA VAL A 31 2.24 12.29 -5.27
C VAL A 31 1.82 13.31 -4.21
N MET A 32 1.35 14.47 -4.67
CA MET A 32 0.91 15.57 -3.81
C MET A 32 -0.60 15.61 -3.62
N ALA A 33 -1.37 14.99 -4.54
CA ALA A 33 -2.81 14.78 -4.43
C ALA A 33 -3.23 13.58 -5.27
N GLY A 34 -4.28 12.89 -4.86
CA GLY A 34 -4.79 11.66 -5.48
C GLY A 34 -4.75 10.46 -4.55
N SER A 35 -5.07 9.28 -5.07
CA SER A 35 -5.22 8.05 -4.29
C SER A 35 -3.92 7.56 -3.62
N ASP A 36 -2.77 7.89 -4.19
CA ASP A 36 -1.45 7.46 -3.69
C ASP A 36 -0.67 8.60 -3.02
N LEU A 37 -1.36 9.49 -2.28
CA LEU A 37 -0.77 10.67 -1.63
C LEU A 37 0.51 10.32 -0.86
N GLY A 38 1.59 11.07 -1.09
CA GLY A 38 2.88 10.90 -0.44
C GLY A 38 3.77 9.80 -1.06
N LYS A 39 3.27 9.00 -2.00
CA LYS A 39 4.06 7.98 -2.69
C LYS A 39 5.14 8.63 -3.57
N VAL A 40 6.33 8.03 -3.54
CA VAL A 40 7.50 8.51 -4.30
C VAL A 40 7.87 7.50 -5.36
N PHE A 41 8.03 7.96 -6.59
CA PHE A 41 8.51 7.16 -7.71
C PHE A 41 9.86 7.68 -8.17
N HIS A 42 10.89 6.85 -8.06
CA HIS A 42 12.23 7.16 -8.56
C HIS A 42 12.38 6.75 -10.03
N PHE A 43 13.21 7.48 -10.76
CA PHE A 43 13.51 7.21 -12.15
C PHE A 43 14.87 6.55 -12.30
N ASP A 44 14.93 5.60 -13.22
CA ASP A 44 16.16 5.08 -13.80
C ASP A 44 16.38 5.68 -15.20
N GLU A 45 17.40 5.20 -15.90
CA GLU A 45 17.75 5.69 -17.23
C GLU A 45 16.72 5.34 -18.33
N LYS A 46 15.79 4.40 -18.07
CA LYS A 46 14.90 3.81 -19.09
C LYS A 46 13.60 4.57 -19.34
N GLY A 47 13.33 5.61 -18.57
CA GLY A 47 12.05 6.32 -18.63
C GLY A 47 10.90 5.54 -17.97
N ARG A 48 9.82 6.25 -17.63
CA ARG A 48 8.65 5.69 -16.94
C ARG A 48 7.36 6.15 -17.61
N THR A 49 6.46 5.23 -17.87
CA THR A 49 5.10 5.55 -18.34
C THR A 49 4.19 5.72 -17.14
N LEU A 50 3.45 6.83 -17.13
CA LEU A 50 2.40 7.14 -16.16
C LEU A 50 1.06 6.78 -16.79
N GLY A 51 0.18 6.12 -16.06
CA GLY A 51 -1.13 5.76 -16.60
C GLY A 51 -1.99 4.98 -15.61
N ARG A 52 -3.27 4.80 -15.94
CA ARG A 52 -4.22 4.02 -15.13
C ARG A 52 -3.99 2.50 -15.25
N ASP A 53 -3.26 2.05 -16.26
CA ASP A 53 -2.97 0.63 -16.42
C ASP A 53 -2.07 0.15 -15.29
N VAL A 54 -2.38 -1.02 -14.74
CA VAL A 54 -1.55 -1.67 -13.70
C VAL A 54 -0.17 -2.07 -14.22
N GLU A 55 -0.02 -2.20 -15.54
CA GLU A 55 1.27 -2.45 -16.21
C GLU A 55 2.09 -1.17 -16.44
N ALA A 56 1.51 0.02 -16.20
CA ALA A 56 2.28 1.25 -16.24
C ALA A 56 3.34 1.23 -15.14
N GLN A 57 4.56 1.70 -15.44
CA GLN A 57 5.65 1.74 -14.45
C GLN A 57 5.33 2.69 -13.28
N ILE A 58 4.48 3.69 -13.52
CA ILE A 58 3.88 4.56 -12.50
C ILE A 58 2.36 4.47 -12.67
N PRO A 59 1.71 3.49 -11.99
CA PRO A 59 0.27 3.35 -12.03
C PRO A 59 -0.39 4.47 -11.22
N LEU A 60 -1.35 5.18 -11.82
CA LEU A 60 -2.14 6.22 -11.19
C LEU A 60 -3.60 5.76 -11.13
N MET A 61 -4.09 5.50 -9.93
CA MET A 61 -5.46 4.98 -9.68
C MET A 61 -6.49 6.12 -9.75
N ASP A 62 -6.69 6.67 -10.95
CA ASP A 62 -7.59 7.78 -11.22
C ASP A 62 -8.36 7.52 -12.51
N SER A 63 -9.69 7.61 -12.47
CA SER A 63 -10.58 7.33 -13.60
C SER A 63 -10.40 8.33 -14.76
N LEU A 64 -9.90 9.53 -14.50
CA LEU A 64 -9.61 10.54 -15.51
C LEU A 64 -8.24 10.36 -16.17
N VAL A 65 -7.44 9.41 -15.71
CA VAL A 65 -6.14 9.07 -16.30
C VAL A 65 -6.30 8.03 -17.40
N SER A 66 -5.70 8.25 -18.56
CA SER A 66 -5.66 7.28 -19.68
C SER A 66 -4.83 6.05 -19.29
N ARG A 67 -5.06 4.87 -19.90
CA ARG A 67 -4.30 3.65 -19.64
C ARG A 67 -2.78 3.89 -19.74
N ARG A 68 -2.34 4.55 -20.81
CA ARG A 68 -1.00 5.13 -20.99
C ARG A 68 -1.23 6.62 -21.20
N HIS A 69 -0.86 7.45 -20.22
CA HIS A 69 -1.22 8.87 -20.23
C HIS A 69 -0.05 9.76 -20.62
N ALA A 70 1.05 9.63 -19.94
CA ALA A 70 2.26 10.39 -20.18
C ALA A 70 3.51 9.50 -19.99
N GLN A 71 4.64 9.97 -20.47
CA GLN A 71 5.93 9.32 -20.26
C GLN A 71 6.95 10.35 -19.81
N VAL A 72 7.71 10.02 -18.76
CA VAL A 72 8.88 10.78 -18.32
C VAL A 72 10.12 9.99 -18.65
N TYR A 73 11.13 10.64 -19.24
CA TYR A 73 12.41 10.02 -19.57
C TYR A 73 13.58 10.99 -19.43
N ARG A 74 14.76 10.42 -19.28
CA ARG A 74 16.03 11.12 -19.23
C ARG A 74 16.58 11.31 -20.61
N GLN A 75 17.09 12.51 -20.92
CA GLN A 75 17.78 12.84 -22.14
C GLN A 75 19.13 13.49 -21.82
N ARG A 76 20.19 13.07 -22.47
CA ARG A 76 21.51 13.75 -22.42
C ARG A 76 21.49 14.89 -23.43
N ALA A 77 22.21 15.97 -23.10
CA ALA A 77 22.48 17.03 -24.06
C ALA A 77 23.32 16.49 -25.24
N GLU A 78 23.16 17.09 -26.40
CA GLU A 78 23.99 16.77 -27.58
C GLU A 78 25.45 17.20 -27.37
N GLU A 79 25.67 18.28 -26.60
CA GLU A 79 27.00 18.75 -26.24
C GLU A 79 27.13 18.81 -24.71
N GLY A 80 28.19 18.16 -24.17
CA GLY A 80 28.48 18.12 -22.74
C GLY A 80 27.75 16.98 -21.97
N ASP A 81 27.94 16.95 -20.64
CA ASP A 81 27.39 15.93 -19.74
C ASP A 81 26.04 16.32 -19.12
N ALA A 82 25.38 17.37 -19.62
CA ALA A 82 24.13 17.84 -19.06
C ALA A 82 23.00 16.82 -19.29
N VAL A 83 22.19 16.59 -18.26
CA VAL A 83 21.07 15.66 -18.27
C VAL A 83 19.79 16.42 -18.03
N TYR A 84 18.78 16.14 -18.85
CA TYR A 84 17.43 16.70 -18.77
C TYR A 84 16.41 15.61 -18.52
N TYR A 85 15.34 15.96 -17.84
CA TYR A 85 14.15 15.13 -17.70
C TYR A 85 13.01 15.75 -18.50
N ILE A 86 12.35 14.93 -19.28
CA ILE A 86 11.32 15.37 -20.23
C ILE A 86 10.06 14.56 -19.94
N ILE A 87 8.93 15.25 -19.91
CA ILE A 87 7.61 14.63 -19.91
C ILE A 87 6.94 14.84 -21.27
N VAL A 88 6.28 13.78 -21.76
CA VAL A 88 5.51 13.78 -23.01
C VAL A 88 4.13 13.24 -22.74
N ASP A 89 3.11 13.94 -23.16
CA ASP A 89 1.73 13.46 -23.19
C ASP A 89 1.58 12.41 -24.31
N LEU A 90 1.03 11.25 -24.00
CA LEU A 90 0.84 10.15 -24.95
C LEU A 90 -0.56 10.18 -25.61
N HIS A 91 -0.99 11.35 -26.07
CA HIS A 91 -2.33 11.59 -26.62
C HIS A 91 -3.43 11.21 -25.62
N SER A 92 -3.27 11.66 -24.40
CA SER A 92 -4.20 11.39 -23.32
C SER A 92 -5.54 12.09 -23.54
N THR A 93 -6.62 11.52 -23.01
CA THR A 93 -7.98 12.08 -23.16
C THR A 93 -8.12 13.44 -22.50
N ASN A 94 -7.58 13.60 -21.29
CA ASN A 94 -7.75 14.81 -20.48
C ASN A 94 -6.54 15.74 -20.50
N GLY A 95 -5.43 15.33 -21.09
CA GLY A 95 -4.19 16.10 -21.20
C GLY A 95 -3.34 16.07 -19.94
N THR A 96 -2.06 16.42 -20.13
CA THR A 96 -1.05 16.60 -19.09
C THR A 96 -0.78 18.08 -18.87
N PHE A 97 -0.66 18.50 -17.61
CA PHE A 97 -0.43 19.91 -17.26
C PHE A 97 0.83 20.01 -16.39
N ILE A 98 1.63 21.07 -16.61
CA ILE A 98 2.74 21.46 -15.74
C ILE A 98 2.46 22.87 -15.22
N ASN A 99 2.42 23.03 -13.88
CA ASN A 99 2.16 24.30 -13.20
C ASN A 99 0.88 24.99 -13.70
N GLY A 100 -0.13 24.21 -14.11
CA GLY A 100 -1.41 24.67 -14.64
C GLY A 100 -1.46 24.90 -16.16
N GLU A 101 -0.34 24.78 -16.88
CA GLU A 101 -0.29 24.90 -18.33
C GLU A 101 -0.33 23.53 -19.02
N ARG A 102 -1.21 23.36 -20.01
CA ARG A 102 -1.32 22.13 -20.79
C ARG A 102 -0.11 21.96 -21.69
N ILE A 103 0.47 20.76 -21.68
CA ILE A 103 1.66 20.44 -22.47
C ILE A 103 1.43 19.23 -23.39
N SER A 104 2.14 19.19 -24.51
CA SER A 104 2.38 17.97 -25.29
C SER A 104 3.76 17.36 -24.99
N ARG A 105 4.75 18.23 -24.77
CA ARG A 105 6.12 17.88 -24.36
C ARG A 105 6.73 19.05 -23.61
N ALA A 106 7.43 18.77 -22.49
CA ALA A 106 8.12 19.80 -21.71
C ALA A 106 9.33 19.23 -20.98
N PHE A 107 10.31 20.11 -20.71
CA PHE A 107 11.38 19.82 -19.77
C PHE A 107 10.88 19.98 -18.34
N LEU A 108 11.29 19.08 -17.45
CA LEU A 108 10.96 19.15 -16.04
C LEU A 108 12.06 19.85 -15.27
N GLN A 109 11.65 20.74 -14.38
CA GLN A 109 12.48 21.46 -13.43
C GLN A 109 12.15 21.03 -12.00
N ASP A 110 13.16 21.14 -11.10
CA ASP A 110 12.94 20.88 -9.68
C ASP A 110 11.79 21.75 -9.13
N GLY A 111 10.83 21.11 -8.50
CA GLY A 111 9.62 21.76 -7.97
C GLY A 111 8.41 21.78 -8.91
N ASP A 112 8.53 21.37 -10.18
CA ASP A 112 7.41 21.36 -11.12
C ASP A 112 6.27 20.47 -10.61
N LYS A 113 5.02 21.00 -10.72
CA LYS A 113 3.79 20.28 -10.40
C LYS A 113 3.16 19.78 -11.70
N ILE A 114 3.11 18.46 -11.83
CA ILE A 114 2.52 17.75 -12.97
C ILE A 114 1.13 17.30 -12.56
N GLN A 115 0.10 17.77 -13.29
CA GLN A 115 -1.28 17.33 -13.07
C GLN A 115 -1.72 16.41 -14.20
N ILE A 116 -2.26 15.24 -13.82
CA ILE A 116 -2.78 14.19 -14.68
C ILE A 116 -4.11 13.72 -14.08
N GLY A 117 -5.24 14.12 -14.68
CA GLY A 117 -6.55 13.92 -14.06
C GLY A 117 -6.67 14.68 -12.73
N ASN A 118 -7.09 14.00 -11.66
CA ASN A 118 -7.13 14.54 -10.29
C ASN A 118 -5.81 14.35 -9.53
N THR A 119 -4.87 13.59 -10.10
CA THR A 119 -3.58 13.32 -9.49
C THR A 119 -2.60 14.47 -9.76
N VAL A 120 -1.97 14.97 -8.71
CA VAL A 120 -0.91 15.98 -8.80
C VAL A 120 0.39 15.37 -8.31
N LEU A 121 1.42 15.43 -9.15
CA LEU A 121 2.77 14.95 -8.87
C LEU A 121 3.73 16.12 -8.79
N LYS A 122 4.68 16.10 -7.86
CA LYS A 122 5.80 17.06 -7.82
C LYS A 122 7.05 16.37 -8.35
N PHE A 123 7.68 16.96 -9.37
CA PHE A 123 9.02 16.54 -9.80
C PHE A 123 10.06 17.18 -8.90
N THR A 124 11.04 16.40 -8.43
CA THR A 124 12.09 16.91 -7.57
C THR A 124 13.34 16.03 -7.65
N PHE A 125 14.47 16.57 -7.17
CA PHE A 125 15.70 15.81 -6.99
C PHE A 125 15.87 15.54 -5.49
N HIS A 126 16.13 14.29 -5.15
CA HIS A 126 16.43 13.85 -3.80
C HIS A 126 17.92 13.56 -3.66
N ASP A 127 18.57 14.06 -2.63
CA ASP A 127 19.86 13.56 -2.18
C ASP A 127 19.66 12.24 -1.37
N GLU A 128 20.77 11.60 -0.97
CA GLU A 128 20.70 10.37 -0.17
C GLU A 128 19.97 10.58 1.17
N THR A 129 20.01 11.76 1.74
CA THR A 129 19.38 12.10 3.02
C THR A 129 17.87 12.25 2.83
N ASP A 130 17.46 12.98 1.80
CA ASP A 130 16.06 13.14 1.41
C ASP A 130 15.43 11.77 1.06
N HIS A 131 16.17 10.92 0.34
CA HIS A 131 15.71 9.59 -0.01
C HIS A 131 15.47 8.72 1.25
N ARG A 132 16.40 8.70 2.20
CA ARG A 132 16.24 7.98 3.48
C ARG A 132 15.07 8.53 4.30
N TYR A 133 14.96 9.84 4.37
CA TYR A 133 13.86 10.50 5.10
C TYR A 133 12.50 10.15 4.50
N GLN A 134 12.37 10.20 3.18
CA GLN A 134 11.13 9.84 2.48
C GLN A 134 10.81 8.34 2.64
N GLN A 135 11.81 7.46 2.57
CA GLN A 135 11.59 6.03 2.83
C GLN A 135 11.11 5.78 4.26
N GLU A 136 11.66 6.48 5.25
CA GLU A 136 11.24 6.34 6.64
C GLU A 136 9.81 6.87 6.85
N ILE A 137 9.44 8.01 6.24
CA ILE A 137 8.07 8.51 6.26
C ILE A 137 7.12 7.50 5.62
N GLN A 138 7.44 6.99 4.42
CA GLN A 138 6.62 5.99 3.74
C GLN A 138 6.47 4.73 4.59
N ARG A 139 7.55 4.27 5.21
CA ARG A 139 7.51 3.12 6.11
C ARG A 139 6.56 3.36 7.29
N ARG A 140 6.62 4.53 7.93
CA ARG A 140 5.74 4.89 9.05
C ARG A 140 4.27 5.03 8.65
N ILE A 141 3.99 5.47 7.43
CA ILE A 141 2.63 5.49 6.90
C ILE A 141 2.13 4.07 6.61
N GLN A 142 3.00 3.20 6.09
CA GLN A 142 2.64 1.86 5.65
C GLN A 142 2.56 0.82 6.76
N LEU A 143 3.34 0.97 7.82
CA LEU A 143 3.44 -0.01 8.88
C LEU A 143 2.94 0.54 10.21
N ASP A 144 2.38 -0.34 11.04
CA ASP A 144 2.06 -0.06 12.44
C ASP A 144 3.35 -0.02 13.27
N ASP A 145 3.58 1.06 14.01
CA ASP A 145 4.82 1.31 14.77
C ASP A 145 5.10 0.26 15.84
N LEU A 146 4.06 -0.35 16.42
CA LEU A 146 4.22 -1.33 17.49
C LEU A 146 4.57 -2.72 16.95
N THR A 147 3.88 -3.15 15.90
CA THR A 147 3.94 -4.54 15.41
C THR A 147 4.83 -4.70 14.18
N GLY A 148 5.06 -3.64 13.41
CA GLY A 148 5.72 -3.70 12.10
C GLY A 148 4.88 -4.36 11.01
N LEU A 149 3.63 -4.70 11.29
CA LEU A 149 2.65 -5.17 10.30
C LEU A 149 2.13 -3.98 9.48
N LEU A 150 1.35 -4.24 8.45
CA LEU A 150 0.70 -3.16 7.70
C LEU A 150 -0.18 -2.32 8.64
N SER A 151 -0.16 -1.00 8.45
CA SER A 151 -1.17 -0.11 9.02
C SER A 151 -2.53 -0.46 8.44
N LEU A 152 -3.60 -0.12 9.15
CA LEU A 152 -4.97 -0.37 8.68
C LEU A 152 -5.21 0.23 7.29
N HIS A 153 -4.79 1.48 7.08
CA HIS A 153 -4.92 2.16 5.80
C HIS A 153 -4.23 1.40 4.66
N SER A 154 -2.98 1.04 4.85
CA SER A 154 -2.21 0.30 3.83
C SER A 154 -2.73 -1.11 3.58
N PHE A 155 -3.28 -1.75 4.61
CA PHE A 155 -3.93 -3.04 4.45
C PHE A 155 -5.16 -2.94 3.56
N TYR A 156 -6.04 -1.95 3.79
CA TYR A 156 -7.25 -1.75 2.98
C TYR A 156 -6.94 -1.44 1.52
N GLU A 157 -5.96 -0.58 1.24
CA GLU A 157 -5.51 -0.31 -0.13
C GLU A 157 -5.03 -1.56 -0.87
N ARG A 158 -4.33 -2.46 -0.17
CA ARG A 158 -3.87 -3.72 -0.76
C ARG A 158 -5.01 -4.70 -0.95
N LEU A 159 -5.94 -4.77 0.01
CA LEU A 159 -7.11 -5.62 -0.06
C LEU A 159 -8.01 -5.26 -1.24
N GLU A 160 -8.28 -3.97 -1.47
CA GLU A 160 -9.04 -3.49 -2.63
C GLU A 160 -8.41 -3.95 -3.96
N ARG A 161 -7.09 -3.80 -4.08
CA ARG A 161 -6.35 -4.25 -5.28
C ARG A 161 -6.43 -5.76 -5.46
N ARG A 162 -6.30 -6.55 -4.39
CA ARG A 162 -6.43 -8.01 -4.44
C ARG A 162 -7.83 -8.46 -4.82
N LEU A 163 -8.87 -7.85 -4.27
CA LEU A 163 -10.25 -8.17 -4.63
C LEU A 163 -10.55 -7.82 -6.09
N ALA A 164 -10.08 -6.66 -6.59
CA ALA A 164 -10.23 -6.30 -7.98
C ALA A 164 -9.50 -7.27 -8.93
N GLN A 165 -8.36 -7.82 -8.52
CA GLN A 165 -7.65 -8.87 -9.26
C GLN A 165 -8.41 -10.19 -9.18
N ALA A 166 -8.83 -10.62 -8.00
CA ALA A 166 -9.57 -11.86 -7.80
C ALA A 166 -10.89 -11.90 -8.59
N GLN A 167 -11.58 -10.78 -8.67
CA GLN A 167 -12.80 -10.65 -9.49
C GLN A 167 -12.52 -10.85 -10.98
N ARG A 168 -11.39 -10.34 -11.49
CA ARG A 168 -10.99 -10.51 -12.90
C ARG A 168 -10.52 -11.93 -13.21
N SER A 169 -9.75 -12.54 -12.31
CA SER A 169 -9.20 -13.89 -12.47
C SER A 169 -10.13 -15.01 -11.98
N GLN A 170 -11.31 -14.65 -11.44
CA GLN A 170 -12.25 -15.60 -10.82
C GLN A 170 -11.61 -16.42 -9.70
N SER A 171 -10.64 -15.84 -9.00
CA SER A 171 -9.93 -16.48 -7.89
C SER A 171 -10.57 -16.13 -6.55
N ARG A 172 -10.09 -16.78 -5.48
CA ARG A 172 -10.61 -16.66 -4.12
C ARG A 172 -9.69 -15.80 -3.28
N VAL A 173 -10.28 -15.07 -2.33
CA VAL A 173 -9.53 -14.32 -1.30
C VAL A 173 -10.17 -14.60 0.05
N ALA A 174 -9.37 -15.07 0.99
CA ALA A 174 -9.77 -15.26 2.38
C ALA A 174 -9.42 -14.02 3.20
N ILE A 175 -10.36 -13.52 3.97
CA ILE A 175 -10.21 -12.41 4.90
C ILE A 175 -10.36 -12.95 6.32
N LEU A 176 -9.43 -12.54 7.19
CA LEU A 176 -9.40 -12.96 8.59
C LEU A 176 -9.47 -11.74 9.48
N MET A 177 -10.38 -11.77 10.45
CA MET A 177 -10.34 -10.91 11.63
C MET A 177 -9.86 -11.73 12.82
N MET A 178 -8.88 -11.22 13.56
CA MET A 178 -8.22 -11.93 14.66
C MET A 178 -8.10 -11.02 15.88
N ASP A 179 -8.20 -11.59 17.08
CA ASP A 179 -8.13 -10.83 18.33
C ASP A 179 -7.47 -11.67 19.44
N LEU A 180 -6.67 -11.00 20.29
CA LEU A 180 -5.99 -11.62 21.43
C LEU A 180 -6.95 -11.86 22.59
N ASP A 181 -7.09 -13.10 22.99
CA ASP A 181 -8.02 -13.47 24.06
C ASP A 181 -7.49 -13.11 25.45
N GLY A 182 -8.17 -12.19 26.10
CA GLY A 182 -7.89 -11.88 27.51
C GLY A 182 -6.74 -10.92 27.76
N LEU A 183 -6.32 -10.13 26.75
CA LEU A 183 -5.27 -9.13 26.89
C LEU A 183 -5.55 -8.12 28.02
N LYS A 184 -6.82 -7.76 28.24
CA LYS A 184 -7.22 -6.89 29.37
C LYS A 184 -6.74 -7.46 30.71
N GLY A 185 -6.95 -8.75 30.97
CA GLY A 185 -6.50 -9.41 32.20
C GLY A 185 -4.97 -9.49 32.32
N VAL A 186 -4.24 -9.52 31.22
CA VAL A 186 -2.78 -9.38 31.23
C VAL A 186 -2.38 -7.97 31.61
N ASN A 187 -3.01 -6.95 31.04
CA ASN A 187 -2.74 -5.55 31.35
C ASN A 187 -3.01 -5.24 32.84
N GLU A 188 -4.10 -5.73 33.39
CA GLU A 188 -4.43 -5.56 34.79
C GLU A 188 -3.41 -6.21 35.75
N ARG A 189 -2.89 -7.40 35.40
CA ARG A 189 -1.93 -8.15 36.23
C ARG A 189 -0.47 -7.75 36.03
N HIS A 190 -0.08 -7.33 34.84
CA HIS A 190 1.31 -7.13 34.45
C HIS A 190 1.63 -5.74 33.90
N GLY A 191 0.59 -4.87 33.81
CA GLY A 191 0.69 -3.51 33.27
C GLY A 191 0.62 -3.46 31.74
N HIS A 192 0.32 -2.28 31.21
CA HIS A 192 0.16 -2.05 29.74
C HIS A 192 1.40 -2.38 28.92
N LEU A 193 2.60 -2.28 29.49
CA LEU A 193 3.84 -2.66 28.78
C LEU A 193 3.88 -4.16 28.47
N ALA A 194 3.28 -5.01 29.32
CA ALA A 194 3.18 -6.45 29.03
C ALA A 194 2.20 -6.71 27.88
N GLY A 195 1.08 -6.00 27.83
CA GLY A 195 0.15 -6.10 26.71
C GLY A 195 0.77 -5.63 25.39
N SER A 196 1.46 -4.50 25.38
CA SER A 196 2.17 -4.03 24.18
C SER A 196 3.24 -5.02 23.73
N PHE A 197 3.96 -5.64 24.64
CA PHE A 197 4.92 -6.70 24.34
C PHE A 197 4.25 -7.91 23.68
N LEU A 198 3.08 -8.35 24.20
CA LEU A 198 2.32 -9.45 23.61
C LEU A 198 1.81 -9.12 22.21
N ILE A 199 1.22 -7.94 22.02
CA ILE A 199 0.75 -7.48 20.72
C ILE A 199 1.89 -7.52 19.68
N LYS A 200 3.07 -6.98 20.06
CA LYS A 200 4.25 -7.00 19.21
C LYS A 200 4.71 -8.41 18.89
N SER A 201 4.78 -9.28 19.91
CA SER A 201 5.28 -10.65 19.77
C SER A 201 4.34 -11.52 18.92
N VAL A 202 3.02 -11.40 19.14
CA VAL A 202 2.03 -12.07 18.29
C VAL A 202 2.05 -11.52 16.87
N GLY A 203 2.17 -10.20 16.69
CA GLY A 203 2.35 -9.61 15.37
C GLY A 203 3.51 -10.22 14.59
N ALA A 204 4.64 -10.48 15.25
CA ALA A 204 5.78 -11.18 14.62
C ALA A 204 5.44 -12.62 14.22
N ILE A 205 4.74 -13.37 15.08
CA ILE A 205 4.27 -14.74 14.77
C ILE A 205 3.31 -14.71 13.57
N LEU A 206 2.36 -13.77 13.55
CA LEU A 206 1.42 -13.61 12.43
C LEU A 206 2.16 -13.32 11.12
N HIS A 207 3.14 -12.44 11.15
CA HIS A 207 3.96 -12.11 9.98
C HIS A 207 4.73 -13.33 9.46
N GLU A 208 5.35 -14.10 10.35
CA GLU A 208 6.13 -15.29 10.01
C GLU A 208 5.25 -16.36 9.33
N HIS A 209 4.05 -16.60 9.87
CA HIS A 209 3.16 -17.66 9.40
C HIS A 209 2.28 -17.27 8.21
N LEU A 210 1.81 -16.04 8.15
CA LEU A 210 0.86 -15.57 7.13
C LEU A 210 1.49 -14.64 6.08
N GLY A 211 2.60 -13.98 6.39
CA GLY A 211 3.19 -12.95 5.51
C GLY A 211 3.67 -13.47 4.14
N ARG A 212 3.92 -14.79 4.03
CA ARG A 212 4.23 -15.43 2.73
C ARG A 212 2.99 -15.83 1.93
N LEU A 213 1.84 -15.91 2.59
CA LEU A 213 0.56 -16.31 2.01
C LEU A 213 -0.28 -15.11 1.59
N GLY A 214 0.00 -13.96 2.18
CA GLY A 214 -0.78 -12.75 1.92
C GLY A 214 -0.32 -11.53 2.71
N ASP A 215 -1.21 -10.57 2.86
CA ASP A 215 -0.98 -9.36 3.62
C ASP A 215 -1.52 -9.51 5.05
N VAL A 216 -0.77 -8.99 6.02
CA VAL A 216 -1.15 -8.98 7.44
C VAL A 216 -1.03 -7.56 7.96
N GLY A 217 -2.07 -7.07 8.62
CA GLY A 217 -2.16 -5.73 9.19
C GLY A 217 -2.63 -5.74 10.64
N ARG A 218 -2.36 -4.64 11.35
CA ARG A 218 -2.99 -4.38 12.64
C ARG A 218 -4.26 -3.59 12.41
N TYR A 219 -5.39 -4.14 12.87
CA TYR A 219 -6.70 -3.50 12.74
C TYR A 219 -6.87 -2.38 13.79
N GLY A 220 -6.49 -2.65 15.03
CA GLY A 220 -6.48 -1.69 16.13
C GLY A 220 -6.36 -2.38 17.49
N GLY A 221 -5.85 -1.71 18.51
CA GLY A 221 -5.75 -2.32 19.84
C GLY A 221 -5.02 -3.66 19.82
N ASP A 222 -5.74 -4.74 20.13
CA ASP A 222 -5.32 -6.16 20.11
C ASP A 222 -5.88 -6.94 18.92
N GLU A 223 -6.45 -6.25 17.94
CA GLU A 223 -7.05 -6.82 16.76
C GLU A 223 -6.10 -6.78 15.56
N PHE A 224 -6.11 -7.85 14.78
CA PHE A 224 -5.33 -8.01 13.56
C PHE A 224 -6.23 -8.42 12.41
N ILE A 225 -5.80 -8.11 11.20
CA ILE A 225 -6.49 -8.47 9.97
C ILE A 225 -5.50 -9.11 9.01
N ALA A 226 -5.94 -10.13 8.26
CA ALA A 226 -5.13 -10.72 7.20
C ALA A 226 -5.95 -11.02 5.95
N CYS A 227 -5.26 -11.06 4.82
CA CYS A 227 -5.83 -11.39 3.52
C CYS A 227 -4.94 -12.41 2.85
N ILE A 228 -5.48 -13.58 2.50
CA ILE A 228 -4.79 -14.69 1.87
C ILE A 228 -5.41 -14.94 0.49
N SER A 229 -4.57 -15.02 -0.54
CA SER A 229 -5.00 -15.27 -1.92
C SER A 229 -4.54 -16.65 -2.40
N GLU A 230 -5.25 -17.21 -3.40
CA GLU A 230 -4.83 -18.40 -4.16
C GLU A 230 -4.77 -19.73 -3.40
N LEU A 231 -5.29 -19.80 -2.17
CA LEU A 231 -5.38 -21.06 -1.43
C LEU A 231 -6.82 -21.60 -1.40
N GLU A 232 -6.93 -22.93 -1.43
CA GLU A 232 -8.20 -23.61 -1.16
C GLU A 232 -8.61 -23.38 0.31
N SER A 233 -9.91 -23.22 0.55
CA SER A 233 -10.46 -22.88 1.87
C SER A 233 -10.00 -23.84 2.97
N ASP A 234 -9.88 -25.14 2.69
CA ASP A 234 -9.45 -26.14 3.67
C ASP A 234 -7.97 -25.99 4.03
N LYS A 235 -7.14 -25.58 3.07
CA LYS A 235 -5.72 -25.26 3.33
C LYS A 235 -5.57 -23.99 4.15
N VAL A 236 -6.38 -22.96 3.88
CA VAL A 236 -6.43 -21.76 4.72
C VAL A 236 -6.77 -22.12 6.16
N LEU A 237 -7.84 -22.88 6.37
CA LEU A 237 -8.27 -23.27 7.70
C LEU A 237 -7.20 -24.08 8.44
N ALA A 238 -6.54 -25.02 7.75
CA ALA A 238 -5.44 -25.80 8.33
C ALA A 238 -4.26 -24.92 8.78
N HIS A 239 -3.86 -23.92 7.97
CA HIS A 239 -2.81 -22.97 8.35
C HIS A 239 -3.21 -22.11 9.55
N LEU A 240 -4.49 -21.71 9.63
CA LEU A 240 -5.00 -20.94 10.75
C LEU A 240 -5.03 -21.74 12.05
N GLU A 241 -5.41 -23.01 12.00
CA GLU A 241 -5.37 -23.88 13.17
C GLU A 241 -3.94 -24.10 13.66
N GLN A 242 -2.97 -24.25 12.76
CA GLN A 242 -1.55 -24.30 13.12
C GLN A 242 -1.11 -22.99 13.80
N LEU A 243 -1.46 -21.84 13.21
CA LEU A 243 -1.14 -20.52 13.78
C LEU A 243 -1.75 -20.35 15.17
N ARG A 244 -3.05 -20.69 15.33
CA ARG A 244 -3.73 -20.65 16.62
C ARG A 244 -3.01 -21.49 17.67
N ALA A 245 -2.63 -22.73 17.31
CA ALA A 245 -1.90 -23.63 18.18
C ALA A 245 -0.52 -23.05 18.56
N VAL A 246 0.24 -22.51 17.59
CA VAL A 246 1.53 -21.86 17.84
C VAL A 246 1.38 -20.72 18.84
N VAL A 247 0.39 -19.85 18.70
CA VAL A 247 0.15 -18.73 19.63
C VAL A 247 -0.23 -19.27 21.02
N ALA A 248 -1.11 -20.27 21.11
CA ALA A 248 -1.58 -20.83 22.37
C ALA A 248 -0.47 -21.53 23.16
N ASP A 249 0.44 -22.23 22.47
CA ASP A 249 1.54 -22.98 23.09
C ASP A 249 2.75 -22.10 23.38
N HIS A 250 2.83 -20.92 22.75
CA HIS A 250 3.96 -20.01 22.92
C HIS A 250 4.07 -19.49 24.35
N ARG A 251 5.29 -19.53 24.89
CA ARG A 251 5.61 -18.99 26.21
C ARG A 251 6.24 -17.61 26.07
N PHE A 252 5.43 -16.57 26.21
CA PHE A 252 5.90 -15.19 26.09
C PHE A 252 6.64 -14.79 27.37
N SER A 253 7.95 -14.55 27.25
CA SER A 253 8.79 -14.12 28.39
C SER A 253 8.82 -12.60 28.47
N PHE A 254 8.10 -12.05 29.43
CA PHE A 254 8.10 -10.62 29.73
C PHE A 254 8.78 -10.35 31.07
N LYS A 255 9.95 -9.68 31.07
CA LYS A 255 10.84 -9.57 32.24
C LYS A 255 11.15 -10.98 32.77
N SER A 256 10.91 -11.25 34.03
CA SER A 256 11.12 -12.56 34.67
C SER A 256 9.86 -13.45 34.73
N LYS A 257 8.78 -13.08 33.99
CA LYS A 257 7.50 -13.78 34.04
C LYS A 257 7.16 -14.40 32.70
N THR A 258 6.61 -15.61 32.72
CA THR A 258 6.02 -16.23 31.53
C THR A 258 4.53 -15.90 31.46
N VAL A 259 4.10 -15.35 30.34
CA VAL A 259 2.69 -15.03 30.05
C VAL A 259 2.22 -15.94 28.92
N ARG A 260 0.96 -16.37 28.99
CA ARG A 260 0.28 -17.10 27.89
C ARG A 260 -0.91 -16.28 27.43
N ILE A 261 -1.17 -16.34 26.14
CA ILE A 261 -2.32 -15.71 25.52
C ILE A 261 -2.79 -16.61 24.37
N THR A 262 -4.06 -16.56 24.05
CA THR A 262 -4.62 -17.27 22.90
C THR A 262 -5.16 -16.28 21.88
N LEU A 263 -5.50 -16.79 20.70
CA LEU A 263 -6.01 -16.04 19.57
C LEU A 263 -7.35 -16.61 19.14
N SER A 264 -8.35 -15.78 18.97
CA SER A 264 -9.60 -16.12 18.26
C SER A 264 -9.58 -15.51 16.88
N ALA A 265 -10.15 -16.19 15.89
CA ALA A 265 -10.23 -15.70 14.52
C ALA A 265 -11.59 -15.96 13.89
N GLY A 266 -11.99 -15.06 12.98
CA GLY A 266 -13.12 -15.21 12.07
C GLY A 266 -12.64 -15.20 10.63
N LEU A 267 -13.13 -16.11 9.82
CA LEU A 267 -12.77 -16.29 8.42
C LEU A 267 -13.98 -15.99 7.53
N ALA A 268 -13.82 -15.11 6.55
CA ALA A 268 -14.74 -14.90 5.43
C ALA A 268 -14.00 -15.07 4.10
N THR A 269 -14.73 -15.45 3.04
CA THR A 269 -14.13 -15.77 1.75
C THR A 269 -14.87 -15.09 0.60
N PHE A 270 -14.15 -14.33 -0.22
CA PHE A 270 -14.64 -13.85 -1.51
C PHE A 270 -14.72 -15.02 -2.51
N PRO A 271 -15.80 -15.14 -3.32
CA PRO A 271 -16.95 -14.24 -3.38
C PRO A 271 -18.14 -14.63 -2.48
N TRP A 272 -18.08 -15.72 -1.71
CA TRP A 272 -19.26 -16.31 -1.04
C TRP A 272 -19.81 -15.47 0.11
N ASP A 273 -18.93 -14.85 0.91
CA ASP A 273 -19.30 -14.07 2.09
C ASP A 273 -19.42 -12.56 1.81
N GLY A 274 -19.19 -12.15 0.55
CA GLY A 274 -19.30 -10.76 0.11
C GLY A 274 -18.52 -10.45 -1.16
N HIS A 275 -18.85 -9.35 -1.82
CA HIS A 275 -18.19 -8.88 -3.04
C HIS A 275 -17.42 -7.57 -2.87
N ALA A 276 -17.64 -6.86 -1.77
CA ALA A 276 -16.98 -5.62 -1.40
C ALA A 276 -16.13 -5.82 -0.14
N VAL A 277 -15.10 -4.98 0.02
CA VAL A 277 -14.20 -5.02 1.18
C VAL A 277 -14.98 -4.98 2.49
N ASP A 278 -15.89 -4.01 2.65
CA ASP A 278 -16.63 -3.82 3.89
C ASP A 278 -17.54 -5.02 4.22
N ALA A 279 -18.15 -5.64 3.21
CA ALA A 279 -19.00 -6.82 3.40
C ALA A 279 -18.16 -8.01 3.93
N LEU A 280 -17.00 -8.24 3.32
CA LEU A 280 -16.10 -9.33 3.71
C LEU A 280 -15.52 -9.12 5.11
N VAL A 281 -15.09 -7.90 5.43
CA VAL A 281 -14.58 -7.55 6.78
C VAL A 281 -15.69 -7.72 7.82
N THR A 282 -16.91 -7.27 7.52
CA THR A 282 -18.06 -7.43 8.41
C THR A 282 -18.39 -8.92 8.63
N SER A 283 -18.34 -9.73 7.58
CA SER A 283 -18.57 -11.19 7.67
C SER A 283 -17.49 -11.90 8.51
N ALA A 284 -16.22 -11.50 8.34
CA ALA A 284 -15.13 -12.04 9.15
C ALA A 284 -15.24 -11.61 10.63
N ASP A 285 -15.64 -10.37 10.90
CA ASP A 285 -15.85 -9.87 12.27
C ASP A 285 -17.01 -10.59 12.96
N ALA A 286 -18.13 -10.82 12.29
CA ALA A 286 -19.24 -11.61 12.80
C ALA A 286 -18.82 -13.06 13.14
N ALA A 287 -17.98 -13.66 12.31
CA ALA A 287 -17.40 -14.98 12.60
C ALA A 287 -16.45 -14.92 13.81
N LEU A 288 -15.57 -13.88 13.93
CA LEU A 288 -14.72 -13.68 15.12
C LEU A 288 -15.55 -13.55 16.40
N PHE A 289 -16.65 -12.80 16.34
CA PHE A 289 -17.57 -12.68 17.47
C PHE A 289 -18.14 -14.06 17.87
N THR A 290 -18.50 -14.89 16.90
CA THR A 290 -18.95 -16.27 17.14
C THR A 290 -17.83 -17.10 17.80
N ALA A 291 -16.58 -17.03 17.32
CA ALA A 291 -15.45 -17.71 17.94
C ALA A 291 -15.26 -17.32 19.42
N LYS A 292 -15.35 -16.01 19.72
CA LYS A 292 -15.26 -15.49 21.11
C LYS A 292 -16.40 -16.01 22.01
N ARG A 293 -17.62 -16.04 21.49
CA ARG A 293 -18.81 -16.54 22.24
C ARG A 293 -18.75 -18.04 22.51
N GLN A 294 -18.23 -18.83 21.60
CA GLN A 294 -18.10 -20.28 21.72
C GLN A 294 -16.95 -20.73 22.64
N GLY A 295 -16.24 -19.81 23.30
CA GLY A 295 -15.23 -20.12 24.31
C GLY A 295 -13.82 -19.72 23.95
N LYS A 296 -13.63 -18.89 22.92
CA LYS A 296 -12.32 -18.33 22.51
C LYS A 296 -11.34 -19.40 22.02
N ASN A 297 -10.09 -18.99 21.71
CA ASN A 297 -9.02 -19.88 21.25
C ASN A 297 -9.49 -20.81 20.11
N ARG A 298 -10.14 -20.26 19.10
CA ARG A 298 -10.69 -21.00 17.96
C ARG A 298 -10.88 -20.12 16.73
N ILE A 299 -11.15 -20.80 15.64
CA ILE A 299 -11.51 -20.16 14.37
C ILE A 299 -12.98 -20.47 14.09
N ALA A 300 -13.74 -19.44 13.72
CA ALA A 300 -15.07 -19.62 13.17
C ALA A 300 -15.07 -19.18 11.70
N VAL A 301 -15.86 -19.85 10.88
CA VAL A 301 -16.00 -19.56 9.45
C VAL A 301 -17.35 -18.90 9.21
N SER A 302 -17.39 -17.81 8.44
CA SER A 302 -18.63 -17.13 8.07
C SER A 302 -19.61 -18.10 7.41
N GLY A 303 -20.90 -17.95 7.74
CA GLY A 303 -21.96 -18.79 7.15
C GLY A 303 -21.94 -20.28 7.53
N ARG A 304 -21.10 -20.69 8.48
CA ARG A 304 -21.09 -22.05 9.05
C ARG A 304 -21.35 -21.94 10.56
N ASP A 305 -22.49 -22.45 11.01
CA ASP A 305 -22.86 -22.58 12.43
C ASP A 305 -22.08 -23.72 13.13
#